data_765b50ecf9bc1457db63382b72a65968
#
_entry.id   765b50ecf9bc1457db63382b72a65968
#
_cell.length_a   1.000
_cell.length_b   1.000
_cell.length_c   1.000
_cell.angle_alpha   90.00
_cell.angle_beta   90.00
_cell.angle_gamma   90.00
#
_symmetry.space_group_name_H-M   'P 1'
#
loop_
_entity.id
_entity.type
_entity.pdbx_description
1 polymer ?
#
loop_
_entity_poly.entity_id
_entity_poly.type
_entity_poly.pdbx_seq_one_letter_code
_entity_poly.pdbx_strand_id
1 'polypeptide(L)'
;MITGELKNKVDKIWEIFWTGGLANPLDVIEQLTYLMFVRDLDQIDQTRQRESLMLSIPHKSVFQGKEQLKWSIFIHKSAEDMYKIMQAEVFPFIKQLNGNSGTYAKYMADAIFKVPTPQLLERLVTELDELYTQIDKMPDKQDARGDLYEYMLSKLAQAGTNGQFRTPRHIIRMMVELMDLQPGDTICDPACGTSGFLVAAGQYLKEKYLEDIFYNKEQKTHYDSTMFTGYDMDRTMLRIGAMNMMTHGIANPNIAYKDSLSEQNTDSGKYTKILANPPFKGSLNYEGVSTDLLKVAKTKKTELLFLILFLRMLKNGGRCASIVPDGVLFGSSNAHKAIRKEIVENNRLEAIISMPSGVFKPYAGVSTAVIIFTKTGAGGTDNVWFYDMQNDGYSLDDKRTQLDGSDIPDIVTRFKNLADEAKRERTEQSFLVPKDEIVENDYDLSINKYKKTVYVEEVYPHPLEIMTELKELESEITSGLAELEAMLRE
;
A
#
# COMPACT_ATOMS: atom_id res chain seq x y z
N MET A 1 1.53 10.74 -6.59
CA MET A 1 0.08 10.57 -6.89
C MET A 1 -0.24 11.19 -8.24
N ILE A 2 -1.11 10.58 -9.04
CA ILE A 2 -1.52 11.12 -10.36
C ILE A 2 -2.32 12.41 -10.16
N THR A 3 -1.90 13.48 -10.86
CA THR A 3 -2.54 14.79 -10.84
C THR A 3 -2.68 15.35 -12.28
N GLY A 4 -3.43 16.44 -12.42
CA GLY A 4 -3.53 17.16 -13.69
C GLY A 4 -4.08 16.33 -14.86
N GLU A 5 -3.41 16.38 -16.00
CA GLU A 5 -3.86 15.76 -17.26
C GLU A 5 -3.97 14.24 -17.19
N LEU A 6 -3.02 13.57 -16.51
CA LEU A 6 -3.08 12.11 -16.33
C LEU A 6 -4.30 11.68 -15.54
N LYS A 7 -4.64 12.42 -14.46
CA LYS A 7 -5.85 12.17 -13.69
C LYS A 7 -7.10 12.27 -14.55
N ASN A 8 -7.21 13.33 -15.35
CA ASN A 8 -8.36 13.52 -16.23
C ASN A 8 -8.49 12.39 -17.27
N LYS A 9 -7.37 11.88 -17.80
CA LYS A 9 -7.40 10.73 -18.72
C LYS A 9 -7.89 9.45 -18.03
N VAL A 10 -7.45 9.18 -16.80
CA VAL A 10 -7.93 8.03 -16.04
C VAL A 10 -9.42 8.16 -15.73
N ASP A 11 -9.86 9.36 -15.35
CA ASP A 11 -11.29 9.63 -15.10
C ASP A 11 -12.11 9.43 -16.37
N LYS A 12 -11.60 9.82 -17.54
CA LYS A 12 -12.22 9.58 -18.84
C LYS A 12 -12.33 8.09 -19.16
N ILE A 13 -11.29 7.29 -18.91
CA ILE A 13 -11.34 5.82 -19.10
C ILE A 13 -12.43 5.21 -18.19
N TRP A 14 -12.52 5.68 -16.96
CA TRP A 14 -13.56 5.24 -16.02
C TRP A 14 -14.97 5.57 -16.55
N GLU A 15 -15.15 6.78 -17.04
CA GLU A 15 -16.44 7.22 -17.63
C GLU A 15 -16.81 6.41 -18.88
N ILE A 16 -15.83 6.02 -19.70
CA ILE A 16 -16.04 5.16 -20.87
C ILE A 16 -16.60 3.79 -20.45
N PHE A 17 -16.07 3.19 -19.40
CA PHE A 17 -16.62 1.94 -18.86
C PHE A 17 -18.06 2.12 -18.38
N TRP A 18 -18.29 3.18 -17.60
CA TRP A 18 -19.58 3.48 -17.01
C TRP A 18 -20.66 3.70 -18.07
N THR A 19 -20.39 4.56 -19.03
CA THR A 19 -21.30 4.83 -20.16
C THR A 19 -21.43 3.65 -21.12
N GLY A 20 -20.47 2.79 -21.16
CA GLY A 20 -20.46 1.55 -21.95
C GLY A 20 -21.19 0.35 -21.31
N GLY A 21 -21.83 0.56 -20.15
CA GLY A 21 -22.67 -0.45 -19.50
C GLY A 21 -21.97 -1.28 -18.41
N LEU A 22 -20.69 -1.03 -18.10
CA LEU A 22 -20.04 -1.59 -16.94
C LEU A 22 -20.14 -0.62 -15.77
N ALA A 23 -21.16 -0.76 -14.95
CA ALA A 23 -21.42 0.15 -13.82
C ALA A 23 -20.90 -0.38 -12.46
N ASN A 24 -20.48 -1.66 -12.37
CA ASN A 24 -19.88 -2.17 -11.14
C ASN A 24 -18.42 -1.78 -11.05
N PRO A 25 -17.99 -1.00 -10.05
CA PRO A 25 -16.61 -0.55 -9.92
C PRO A 25 -15.57 -1.69 -9.85
N LEU A 26 -15.89 -2.80 -9.20
CA LEU A 26 -15.02 -3.97 -9.15
C LEU A 26 -14.80 -4.57 -10.54
N ASP A 27 -15.86 -4.70 -11.33
CA ASP A 27 -15.77 -5.19 -12.71
C ASP A 27 -14.94 -4.25 -13.57
N VAL A 28 -15.16 -2.93 -13.46
CA VAL A 28 -14.37 -1.92 -14.18
C VAL A 28 -12.88 -2.09 -13.91
N ILE A 29 -12.49 -2.14 -12.65
CA ILE A 29 -11.07 -2.28 -12.27
C ILE A 29 -10.51 -3.61 -12.73
N GLU A 30 -11.27 -4.69 -12.59
CA GLU A 30 -10.84 -6.01 -13.03
C GLU A 30 -10.57 -6.01 -14.55
N GLN A 31 -11.50 -5.50 -15.36
CA GLN A 31 -11.33 -5.43 -16.81
C GLN A 31 -10.17 -4.51 -17.22
N LEU A 32 -10.07 -3.36 -16.58
CA LEU A 32 -8.98 -2.42 -16.84
C LEU A 32 -7.63 -3.02 -16.47
N THR A 33 -7.56 -3.75 -15.34
CA THR A 33 -6.34 -4.47 -14.93
C THR A 33 -5.94 -5.52 -15.97
N TYR A 34 -6.88 -6.24 -16.60
CA TYR A 34 -6.57 -7.18 -17.66
C TYR A 34 -5.93 -6.48 -18.88
N LEU A 35 -6.49 -5.36 -19.31
CA LEU A 35 -5.96 -4.59 -20.44
C LEU A 35 -4.56 -4.05 -20.14
N MET A 36 -4.37 -3.47 -18.96
CA MET A 36 -3.05 -2.99 -18.51
C MET A 36 -2.04 -4.14 -18.44
N PHE A 37 -2.43 -5.26 -17.88
CA PHE A 37 -1.56 -6.43 -17.76
C PHE A 37 -1.07 -6.94 -19.12
N VAL A 38 -1.95 -7.03 -20.12
CA VAL A 38 -1.57 -7.44 -21.49
C VAL A 38 -0.56 -6.46 -22.10
N ARG A 39 -0.79 -5.16 -21.93
CA ARG A 39 0.12 -4.11 -22.41
C ARG A 39 1.47 -4.18 -21.71
N ASP A 40 1.48 -4.25 -20.40
CA ASP A 40 2.72 -4.29 -19.62
C ASP A 40 3.52 -5.58 -19.91
N LEU A 41 2.82 -6.70 -20.13
CA LEU A 41 3.45 -7.97 -20.51
C LEU A 41 4.19 -7.85 -21.84
N ASP A 42 3.57 -7.23 -22.85
CA ASP A 42 4.21 -6.98 -24.17
C ASP A 42 5.42 -6.05 -24.00
N GLN A 43 5.31 -4.98 -23.23
CA GLN A 43 6.40 -4.05 -23.01
C GLN A 43 7.59 -4.68 -22.27
N ILE A 44 7.32 -5.51 -21.25
CA ILE A 44 8.36 -6.27 -20.54
C ILE A 44 9.06 -7.23 -21.49
N ASP A 45 8.29 -7.94 -22.35
CA ASP A 45 8.85 -8.85 -23.32
C ASP A 45 9.74 -8.13 -24.33
N GLN A 46 9.30 -6.99 -24.87
CA GLN A 46 10.10 -6.15 -25.75
C GLN A 46 11.38 -5.61 -25.12
N THR A 47 11.30 -5.20 -23.86
CA THR A 47 12.47 -4.71 -23.11
C THR A 47 13.49 -5.83 -22.93
N ARG A 48 13.04 -7.01 -22.47
CA ARG A 48 13.91 -8.19 -22.31
C ARG A 48 14.51 -8.65 -23.63
N GLN A 49 13.76 -8.54 -24.72
CA GLN A 49 14.28 -8.87 -26.07
C GLN A 49 15.40 -7.89 -26.49
N ARG A 50 15.26 -6.59 -26.23
CA ARG A 50 16.32 -5.61 -26.47
C ARG A 50 17.57 -5.86 -25.62
N GLU A 51 17.37 -6.11 -24.32
CA GLU A 51 18.46 -6.45 -23.40
C GLU A 51 19.18 -7.74 -23.84
N SER A 52 18.44 -8.75 -24.27
CA SER A 52 18.98 -9.99 -24.84
C SER A 52 19.89 -9.76 -26.03
N LEU A 53 19.44 -8.89 -26.96
CA LEU A 53 20.26 -8.52 -28.13
C LEU A 53 21.52 -7.74 -27.73
N MET A 54 21.43 -6.82 -26.78
CA MET A 54 22.56 -6.00 -26.34
C MET A 54 23.59 -6.79 -25.54
N LEU A 55 23.12 -7.68 -24.68
CA LEU A 55 23.96 -8.42 -23.73
C LEU A 55 24.32 -9.83 -24.20
N SER A 56 23.81 -10.27 -25.35
CA SER A 56 23.95 -11.64 -25.88
C SER A 56 23.47 -12.72 -24.91
N ILE A 57 22.44 -12.42 -24.11
CA ILE A 57 21.82 -13.35 -23.15
C ILE A 57 20.56 -13.95 -23.80
N PRO A 58 20.38 -15.29 -23.83
CA PRO A 58 19.19 -15.89 -24.41
C PRO A 58 17.91 -15.43 -23.73
N HIS A 59 16.94 -14.92 -24.49
CA HIS A 59 15.59 -14.59 -24.05
C HIS A 59 14.56 -15.44 -24.79
N LYS A 60 13.63 -16.02 -24.05
CA LYS A 60 12.48 -16.70 -24.61
C LYS A 60 11.25 -15.84 -24.40
N SER A 61 10.71 -15.29 -25.51
CA SER A 61 9.50 -14.48 -25.44
C SER A 61 8.32 -15.31 -24.93
N VAL A 62 7.49 -14.70 -24.07
CA VAL A 62 6.23 -15.29 -23.62
C VAL A 62 5.21 -15.39 -24.77
N PHE A 63 5.40 -14.60 -25.84
CA PHE A 63 4.54 -14.60 -27.04
C PHE A 63 5.12 -15.44 -28.19
N GLN A 64 6.15 -16.26 -27.95
CA GLN A 64 6.76 -17.07 -29.01
C GLN A 64 5.73 -17.94 -29.73
N GLY A 65 5.58 -17.75 -31.04
CA GLY A 65 4.57 -18.42 -31.87
C GLY A 65 3.13 -17.91 -31.66
N LYS A 66 2.98 -16.77 -30.99
CA LYS A 66 1.71 -16.11 -30.70
C LYS A 66 1.86 -14.58 -30.78
N GLU A 67 2.69 -14.09 -31.69
CA GLU A 67 3.05 -12.68 -31.82
C GLU A 67 1.83 -11.80 -32.08
N GLN A 68 0.77 -12.34 -32.74
CA GLN A 68 -0.49 -11.64 -32.95
C GLN A 68 -1.23 -11.24 -31.66
N LEU A 69 -0.85 -11.82 -30.51
CA LEU A 69 -1.44 -11.51 -29.20
C LEU A 69 -0.76 -10.33 -28.50
N LYS A 70 0.36 -9.82 -29.05
CA LYS A 70 1.04 -8.68 -28.50
C LYS A 70 0.13 -7.45 -28.59
N TRP A 71 0.13 -6.65 -27.51
CA TRP A 71 -0.60 -5.38 -27.45
C TRP A 71 -0.26 -4.51 -28.66
N SER A 72 1.01 -4.32 -28.93
CA SER A 72 1.54 -3.54 -30.06
C SER A 72 1.13 -4.02 -31.43
N ILE A 73 0.53 -5.18 -31.57
CA ILE A 73 0.07 -5.77 -32.84
C ILE A 73 -1.46 -5.71 -32.93
N PHE A 74 -2.18 -6.22 -31.94
CA PHE A 74 -3.64 -6.36 -32.07
C PHE A 74 -4.39 -5.03 -31.96
N ILE A 75 -3.83 -4.01 -31.30
CA ILE A 75 -4.48 -2.68 -31.18
C ILE A 75 -4.65 -1.94 -32.50
N HIS A 76 -3.91 -2.35 -33.55
CA HIS A 76 -4.01 -1.75 -34.88
C HIS A 76 -5.02 -2.47 -35.80
N LYS A 77 -5.79 -3.40 -35.26
CA LYS A 77 -6.83 -4.12 -35.98
C LYS A 77 -8.17 -3.38 -35.92
N SER A 78 -9.14 -3.82 -36.76
CA SER A 78 -10.52 -3.30 -36.63
C SER A 78 -11.10 -3.60 -35.26
N ALA A 79 -12.10 -2.82 -34.82
CA ALA A 79 -12.75 -3.05 -33.52
C ALA A 79 -13.27 -4.49 -33.38
N GLU A 80 -13.87 -5.04 -34.45
CA GLU A 80 -14.40 -6.40 -34.49
C GLU A 80 -13.30 -7.46 -34.39
N ASP A 81 -12.19 -7.28 -35.09
CA ASP A 81 -11.06 -8.22 -35.06
C ASP A 81 -10.33 -8.14 -33.73
N MET A 82 -10.11 -6.93 -33.22
CA MET A 82 -9.53 -6.70 -31.89
C MET A 82 -10.34 -7.42 -30.80
N TYR A 83 -11.66 -7.27 -30.86
CA TYR A 83 -12.57 -7.90 -29.90
C TYR A 83 -12.54 -9.43 -29.98
N LYS A 84 -12.56 -10.00 -31.20
CA LYS A 84 -12.44 -11.44 -31.41
C LYS A 84 -11.11 -11.98 -30.89
N ILE A 85 -9.99 -11.32 -31.21
CA ILE A 85 -8.66 -11.71 -30.74
C ILE A 85 -8.59 -11.63 -29.22
N MET A 86 -9.11 -10.55 -28.64
CA MET A 86 -9.12 -10.37 -27.19
C MET A 86 -9.90 -11.48 -26.47
N GLN A 87 -11.11 -11.78 -26.92
CA GLN A 87 -11.95 -12.82 -26.30
C GLN A 87 -11.44 -14.24 -26.54
N ALA A 88 -11.08 -14.56 -27.79
CA ALA A 88 -10.81 -15.94 -28.19
C ALA A 88 -9.35 -16.36 -27.97
N GLU A 89 -8.41 -15.41 -27.95
CA GLU A 89 -6.98 -15.72 -27.92
C GLU A 89 -6.23 -15.04 -26.77
N VAL A 90 -6.28 -13.70 -26.66
CA VAL A 90 -5.49 -12.94 -25.66
C VAL A 90 -5.95 -13.26 -24.24
N PHE A 91 -7.25 -13.21 -23.97
CA PHE A 91 -7.77 -13.49 -22.65
C PHE A 91 -7.53 -14.95 -22.20
N PRO A 92 -7.79 -15.98 -23.02
CA PRO A 92 -7.36 -17.34 -22.73
C PRO A 92 -5.83 -17.49 -22.55
N PHE A 93 -5.03 -16.77 -23.32
CA PHE A 93 -3.57 -16.81 -23.19
C PHE A 93 -3.12 -16.27 -21.83
N ILE A 94 -3.60 -15.10 -21.39
CA ILE A 94 -3.22 -14.55 -20.08
C ILE A 94 -3.73 -15.42 -18.93
N LYS A 95 -4.85 -16.12 -19.07
CA LYS A 95 -5.34 -17.07 -18.05
C LYS A 95 -4.38 -18.24 -17.83
N GLN A 96 -3.58 -18.62 -18.81
CA GLN A 96 -2.68 -19.79 -18.80
C GLN A 96 -1.20 -19.40 -18.66
N LEU A 97 -0.89 -18.15 -18.43
CA LEU A 97 0.49 -17.71 -18.16
C LEU A 97 1.07 -18.53 -16.99
N ASN A 98 2.33 -18.95 -17.13
CA ASN A 98 3.03 -19.82 -16.18
C ASN A 98 2.46 -21.26 -16.05
N GLY A 99 1.65 -21.72 -17.02
CA GLY A 99 1.09 -23.08 -17.08
C GLY A 99 -0.13 -23.27 -16.19
N ASN A 100 -0.83 -24.40 -16.40
CA ASN A 100 -2.11 -24.69 -15.74
C ASN A 100 -2.00 -25.01 -14.23
N SER A 101 -0.81 -25.22 -13.71
CA SER A 101 -0.56 -25.59 -12.30
C SER A 101 -0.13 -24.43 -11.41
N GLY A 102 0.14 -23.25 -11.98
CA GLY A 102 0.56 -22.06 -11.22
C GLY A 102 -0.57 -21.47 -10.38
N THR A 103 -0.21 -20.83 -9.27
CA THR A 103 -1.16 -20.13 -8.38
C THR A 103 -1.96 -19.07 -9.17
N TYR A 104 -1.29 -18.33 -10.05
CA TYR A 104 -1.92 -17.35 -10.93
C TYR A 104 -3.01 -17.97 -11.81
N ALA A 105 -2.72 -19.08 -12.51
CA ALA A 105 -3.68 -19.75 -13.40
C ALA A 105 -4.94 -20.22 -12.65
N LYS A 106 -4.77 -20.65 -11.39
CA LYS A 106 -5.88 -21.05 -10.52
C LYS A 106 -6.86 -19.90 -10.26
N TYR A 107 -6.36 -18.69 -10.03
CA TYR A 107 -7.23 -17.52 -9.79
C TYR A 107 -7.77 -16.89 -11.07
N MET A 108 -7.10 -17.12 -12.19
CA MET A 108 -7.60 -16.69 -13.49
C MET A 108 -8.62 -17.67 -14.11
N ALA A 109 -8.76 -18.88 -13.57
CA ALA A 109 -9.63 -19.92 -14.16
C ALA A 109 -11.08 -19.45 -14.30
N ASP A 110 -11.62 -18.78 -13.29
CA ASP A 110 -12.99 -18.24 -13.25
C ASP A 110 -13.10 -16.77 -13.71
N ALA A 111 -11.99 -16.16 -14.15
CA ALA A 111 -11.99 -14.81 -14.68
C ALA A 111 -12.80 -14.74 -16.00
N ILE A 112 -13.56 -13.65 -16.15
CA ILE A 112 -14.43 -13.41 -17.31
C ILE A 112 -14.08 -12.06 -17.92
N PHE A 113 -13.94 -12.04 -19.25
CA PHE A 113 -13.83 -10.80 -20.00
C PHE A 113 -15.23 -10.21 -20.20
N LYS A 114 -15.52 -9.07 -19.54
CA LYS A 114 -16.86 -8.48 -19.43
C LYS A 114 -17.07 -7.24 -20.30
N VAL A 115 -16.09 -6.79 -21.09
CA VAL A 115 -16.28 -5.67 -22.01
C VAL A 115 -17.33 -6.08 -23.06
N PRO A 116 -18.47 -5.39 -23.17
CA PRO A 116 -19.62 -5.97 -23.88
C PRO A 116 -19.58 -5.79 -25.41
N THR A 117 -18.87 -4.79 -25.92
CA THR A 117 -18.90 -4.47 -27.36
C THR A 117 -17.51 -4.19 -27.93
N PRO A 118 -17.30 -4.47 -29.26
CA PRO A 118 -16.07 -4.12 -29.96
C PRO A 118 -15.71 -2.63 -29.86
N GLN A 119 -16.70 -1.74 -30.05
CA GLN A 119 -16.51 -0.30 -30.05
C GLN A 119 -16.09 0.23 -28.65
N LEU A 120 -16.61 -0.40 -27.59
CA LEU A 120 -16.17 -0.07 -26.24
C LEU A 120 -14.72 -0.49 -26.02
N LEU A 121 -14.35 -1.69 -26.42
CA LEU A 121 -12.97 -2.18 -26.31
C LEU A 121 -12.00 -1.26 -27.08
N GLU A 122 -12.31 -0.89 -28.31
CA GLU A 122 -11.49 0.00 -29.15
C GLU A 122 -11.25 1.34 -28.45
N ARG A 123 -12.30 1.97 -27.90
CA ARG A 123 -12.19 3.23 -27.15
C ARG A 123 -11.30 3.09 -25.91
N LEU A 124 -11.50 2.02 -25.13
CA LEU A 124 -10.70 1.75 -23.94
C LEU A 124 -9.22 1.53 -24.25
N VAL A 125 -8.94 0.75 -25.29
CA VAL A 125 -7.57 0.44 -25.75
C VAL A 125 -6.88 1.73 -26.23
N THR A 126 -7.57 2.55 -27.02
CA THR A 126 -7.03 3.82 -27.52
C THR A 126 -6.68 4.78 -26.39
N GLU A 127 -7.60 5.02 -25.47
CA GLU A 127 -7.38 5.92 -24.33
C GLU A 127 -6.28 5.40 -23.39
N LEU A 128 -6.25 4.08 -23.19
CA LEU A 128 -5.23 3.45 -22.36
C LEU A 128 -3.84 3.58 -23.02
N ASP A 129 -3.73 3.34 -24.32
CA ASP A 129 -2.45 3.46 -25.04
C ASP A 129 -1.93 4.91 -25.06
N GLU A 130 -2.82 5.88 -25.24
CA GLU A 130 -2.49 7.30 -25.12
C GLU A 130 -2.00 7.67 -23.70
N LEU A 131 -2.68 7.18 -22.67
CA LEU A 131 -2.30 7.41 -21.26
C LEU A 131 -0.90 6.89 -20.98
N TYR A 132 -0.60 5.68 -21.40
CA TYR A 132 0.73 5.08 -21.21
C TYR A 132 1.80 5.78 -22.06
N THR A 133 1.45 6.25 -23.27
CA THR A 133 2.36 7.04 -24.09
C THR A 133 2.79 8.35 -23.40
N GLN A 134 1.90 8.96 -22.61
CA GLN A 134 2.25 10.10 -21.76
C GLN A 134 3.13 9.71 -20.59
N ILE A 135 2.79 8.63 -19.89
CA ILE A 135 3.57 8.11 -18.77
C ILE A 135 5.00 7.75 -19.21
N ASP A 136 5.18 7.13 -20.37
CA ASP A 136 6.48 6.71 -20.88
C ASP A 136 7.42 7.89 -21.22
N LYS A 137 6.88 9.10 -21.37
CA LYS A 137 7.63 10.35 -21.56
C LYS A 137 8.06 11.01 -20.25
N MET A 138 7.54 10.53 -19.09
CA MET A 138 7.87 11.12 -17.79
C MET A 138 9.24 10.61 -17.29
N PRO A 139 10.00 11.42 -16.54
CA PRO A 139 11.26 11.00 -15.94
C PRO A 139 11.08 9.79 -15.02
N ASP A 140 10.04 9.81 -14.19
CA ASP A 140 9.74 8.78 -13.16
C ASP A 140 8.61 7.85 -13.60
N LYS A 141 8.71 7.32 -14.83
CA LYS A 141 7.65 6.48 -15.43
C LYS A 141 7.25 5.23 -14.63
N GLN A 142 8.16 4.64 -13.85
CA GLN A 142 7.84 3.48 -13.01
C GLN A 142 6.93 3.90 -11.84
N ASP A 143 7.23 5.04 -11.24
CA ASP A 143 6.40 5.60 -10.18
C ASP A 143 5.04 6.04 -10.70
N ALA A 144 5.02 6.68 -11.87
CA ALA A 144 3.76 7.09 -12.51
C ALA A 144 2.84 5.91 -12.87
N ARG A 145 3.38 4.75 -13.25
CA ARG A 145 2.59 3.52 -13.48
C ARG A 145 2.01 2.95 -12.18
N GLY A 146 2.81 2.91 -11.12
CA GLY A 146 2.34 2.51 -9.81
C GLY A 146 1.25 3.45 -9.30
N ASP A 147 1.43 4.75 -9.46
CA ASP A 147 0.44 5.77 -9.09
C ASP A 147 -0.84 5.66 -9.92
N LEU A 148 -0.74 5.35 -11.23
CA LEU A 148 -1.88 5.08 -12.08
C LEU A 148 -2.75 3.95 -11.51
N TYR A 149 -2.10 2.85 -11.18
CA TYR A 149 -2.77 1.68 -10.65
C TYR A 149 -3.43 1.99 -9.30
N GLU A 150 -2.75 2.72 -8.42
CA GLU A 150 -3.30 3.18 -7.14
C GLU A 150 -4.48 4.12 -7.30
N TYR A 151 -4.36 5.10 -8.21
CA TYR A 151 -5.45 6.02 -8.47
C TYR A 151 -6.70 5.29 -8.95
N MET A 152 -6.56 4.34 -9.87
CA MET A 152 -7.69 3.53 -10.33
C MET A 152 -8.33 2.74 -9.19
N LEU A 153 -7.53 2.12 -8.35
CA LEU A 153 -8.05 1.39 -7.20
C LEU A 153 -8.68 2.32 -6.15
N SER A 154 -8.27 3.59 -6.07
CA SER A 154 -8.93 4.57 -5.19
C SER A 154 -10.39 4.84 -5.57
N LYS A 155 -10.75 4.64 -6.84
CA LYS A 155 -12.14 4.74 -7.30
C LYS A 155 -13.06 3.70 -6.68
N LEU A 156 -12.55 2.54 -6.27
CA LEU A 156 -13.34 1.53 -5.53
C LEU A 156 -13.85 2.06 -4.19
N ALA A 157 -13.04 2.81 -3.49
CA ALA A 157 -13.43 3.37 -2.20
C ALA A 157 -14.53 4.43 -2.33
N GLN A 158 -14.43 5.27 -3.37
CA GLN A 158 -15.43 6.30 -3.65
C GLN A 158 -16.81 5.70 -4.00
N ALA A 159 -16.84 4.49 -4.53
CA ALA A 159 -18.06 3.77 -4.88
C ALA A 159 -18.75 3.08 -3.69
N GLY A 160 -18.23 3.23 -2.47
CA GLY A 160 -18.87 2.71 -1.24
C GLY A 160 -18.89 1.18 -1.11
N THR A 161 -18.18 0.47 -1.96
CA THR A 161 -18.10 -0.99 -1.92
C THR A 161 -16.95 -1.46 -1.01
N ASN A 162 -17.37 -2.10 0.07
CA ASN A 162 -16.55 -2.95 0.96
C ASN A 162 -15.20 -2.40 1.41
N GLY A 163 -15.16 -1.70 2.53
CA GLY A 163 -14.14 -1.63 3.60
C GLY A 163 -12.68 -2.00 3.32
N GLN A 164 -12.25 -2.06 2.08
CA GLN A 164 -10.87 -2.35 1.72
C GLN A 164 -10.07 -1.06 1.83
N PHE A 165 -9.38 -0.92 2.94
CA PHE A 165 -8.48 0.19 3.20
C PHE A 165 -7.19 -0.01 2.40
N ARG A 166 -6.83 0.98 1.58
CA ARG A 166 -5.52 0.97 0.91
C ARG A 166 -4.53 1.81 1.70
N THR A 167 -3.35 1.25 1.84
CA THR A 167 -2.22 1.98 2.42
C THR A 167 -1.63 2.91 1.37
N PRO A 168 -1.49 4.21 1.65
CA PRO A 168 -0.81 5.13 0.74
C PRO A 168 0.62 4.67 0.42
N ARG A 169 1.05 4.84 -0.84
CA ARG A 169 2.32 4.30 -1.33
C ARG A 169 3.54 4.84 -0.57
N HIS A 170 3.53 6.12 -0.20
CA HIS A 170 4.61 6.72 0.59
C HIS A 170 4.71 6.11 1.98
N ILE A 171 3.59 5.73 2.60
CA ILE A 171 3.59 4.99 3.88
C ILE A 171 4.11 3.56 3.68
N ILE A 172 3.70 2.87 2.61
CA ILE A 172 4.24 1.54 2.28
C ILE A 172 5.76 1.61 2.11
N ARG A 173 6.27 2.58 1.33
CA ARG A 173 7.70 2.77 1.10
C ARG A 173 8.46 3.04 2.40
N MET A 174 7.94 3.94 3.23
CA MET A 174 8.50 4.18 4.56
C MET A 174 8.62 2.89 5.37
N MET A 175 7.54 2.12 5.47
CA MET A 175 7.55 0.86 6.24
C MET A 175 8.55 -0.16 5.66
N VAL A 176 8.61 -0.31 4.35
CA VAL A 176 9.58 -1.18 3.67
C VAL A 176 11.01 -0.76 3.97
N GLU A 177 11.30 0.55 3.95
CA GLU A 177 12.64 1.07 4.24
C GLU A 177 13.05 0.87 5.71
N LEU A 178 12.10 1.04 6.65
CA LEU A 178 12.32 0.78 8.07
C LEU A 178 12.59 -0.71 8.37
N MET A 179 12.10 -1.61 7.53
CA MET A 179 12.26 -3.05 7.70
C MET A 179 13.63 -3.57 7.27
N ASP A 180 14.41 -2.80 6.51
CA ASP A 180 15.74 -3.14 5.98
C ASP A 180 15.79 -4.57 5.40
N LEU A 181 15.04 -4.75 4.31
CA LEU A 181 14.87 -6.07 3.67
C LEU A 181 16.17 -6.54 3.03
N GLN A 182 16.42 -7.86 3.10
CA GLN A 182 17.61 -8.51 2.59
C GLN A 182 17.28 -9.57 1.53
N PRO A 183 18.19 -9.90 0.59
CA PRO A 183 17.97 -10.90 -0.47
C PRO A 183 17.56 -12.30 0.02
N GLY A 184 17.95 -12.67 1.25
CA GLY A 184 17.58 -13.96 1.85
C GLY A 184 16.29 -13.99 2.64
N ASP A 185 15.56 -12.87 2.69
CA ASP A 185 14.31 -12.79 3.46
C ASP A 185 13.17 -13.62 2.86
N THR A 186 12.25 -14.04 3.72
CA THR A 186 10.93 -14.55 3.37
C THR A 186 9.89 -13.58 3.91
N ILE A 187 9.18 -12.92 3.01
CA ILE A 187 8.31 -11.76 3.29
C ILE A 187 6.86 -12.19 3.15
N CYS A 188 6.03 -11.89 4.14
CA CYS A 188 4.60 -12.19 4.09
C CYS A 188 3.74 -10.96 4.36
N ASP A 189 2.65 -10.87 3.59
CA ASP A 189 1.50 -10.02 3.89
C ASP A 189 0.25 -10.90 4.00
N PRO A 190 -0.23 -11.22 5.22
CA PRO A 190 -1.37 -12.10 5.40
C PRO A 190 -2.74 -11.40 5.22
N ALA A 191 -2.76 -10.16 4.74
CA ALA A 191 -3.94 -9.39 4.34
C ALA A 191 -3.61 -8.55 3.11
N CYS A 192 -3.07 -9.21 2.05
CA CYS A 192 -2.30 -8.56 1.00
C CYS A 192 -3.11 -7.68 0.04
N GLY A 193 -4.43 -7.86 -0.05
CA GLY A 193 -5.25 -7.12 -1.01
C GLY A 193 -4.64 -7.17 -2.42
N THR A 194 -4.27 -6.01 -2.95
CA THR A 194 -3.62 -5.85 -4.25
C THR A 194 -2.10 -6.04 -4.23
N SER A 195 -1.55 -6.57 -3.14
CA SER A 195 -0.13 -6.88 -2.92
C SER A 195 0.80 -5.65 -2.90
N GLY A 196 0.30 -4.49 -2.50
CA GLY A 196 1.07 -3.24 -2.49
C GLY A 196 2.37 -3.32 -1.66
N PHE A 197 2.35 -3.93 -0.47
CA PHE A 197 3.54 -4.14 0.34
C PHE A 197 4.55 -5.09 -0.32
N LEU A 198 4.08 -6.18 -0.92
CA LEU A 198 4.94 -7.16 -1.58
C LEU A 198 5.60 -6.59 -2.83
N VAL A 199 4.86 -5.78 -3.61
CA VAL A 199 5.40 -5.06 -4.77
C VAL A 199 6.46 -4.05 -4.33
N ALA A 200 6.18 -3.23 -3.33
CA ALA A 200 7.13 -2.24 -2.82
C ALA A 200 8.39 -2.91 -2.23
N ALA A 201 8.23 -4.04 -1.53
CA ALA A 201 9.35 -4.83 -1.05
C ALA A 201 10.23 -5.36 -2.20
N GLY A 202 9.59 -5.85 -3.28
CA GLY A 202 10.30 -6.29 -4.47
C GLY A 202 11.05 -5.16 -5.17
N GLN A 203 10.44 -3.98 -5.29
CA GLN A 203 11.09 -2.79 -5.85
C GLN A 203 12.31 -2.36 -5.02
N TYR A 204 12.15 -2.24 -3.68
CA TYR A 204 13.25 -1.91 -2.77
C TYR A 204 14.44 -2.87 -2.91
N LEU A 205 14.17 -4.17 -2.94
CA LEU A 205 15.23 -5.18 -3.09
C LEU A 205 15.90 -5.10 -4.46
N LYS A 206 15.14 -4.83 -5.52
CA LYS A 206 15.70 -4.64 -6.86
C LYS A 206 16.57 -3.38 -6.95
N GLU A 207 16.16 -2.29 -6.31
CA GLU A 207 16.92 -1.04 -6.31
C GLU A 207 18.24 -1.17 -5.52
N LYS A 208 18.17 -1.84 -4.37
CA LYS A 208 19.30 -1.90 -3.43
C LYS A 208 20.25 -3.07 -3.68
N TYR A 209 19.76 -4.19 -4.20
CA TYR A 209 20.46 -5.46 -4.32
C TYR A 209 20.36 -6.08 -5.72
N LEU A 210 20.38 -5.25 -6.78
CA LEU A 210 20.21 -5.69 -8.16
C LEU A 210 21.15 -6.83 -8.53
N GLU A 211 22.46 -6.64 -8.27
CA GLU A 211 23.50 -7.61 -8.64
C GLU A 211 23.40 -8.88 -7.82
N ASP A 212 23.20 -8.76 -6.51
CA ASP A 212 23.11 -9.90 -5.59
C ASP A 212 21.95 -10.84 -5.94
N ILE A 213 20.83 -10.27 -6.38
CA ILE A 213 19.63 -11.04 -6.69
C ILE A 213 19.65 -11.53 -8.14
N PHE A 214 19.89 -10.64 -9.10
CA PHE A 214 19.63 -10.95 -10.52
C PHE A 214 20.80 -11.61 -11.24
N TYR A 215 22.03 -11.50 -10.73
CA TYR A 215 23.20 -12.22 -11.27
C TYR A 215 23.46 -13.53 -10.54
N ASN A 216 22.73 -13.82 -9.46
CA ASN A 216 22.75 -15.09 -8.76
C ASN A 216 21.49 -15.91 -9.08
N LYS A 217 21.66 -17.08 -9.71
CA LYS A 217 20.53 -17.93 -10.14
C LYS A 217 19.65 -18.39 -8.97
N GLU A 218 20.26 -18.70 -7.82
CA GLU A 218 19.53 -19.16 -6.64
C GLU A 218 18.71 -18.02 -6.03
N GLN A 219 19.31 -16.84 -5.84
CA GLN A 219 18.66 -15.65 -5.33
C GLN A 219 17.55 -15.17 -6.28
N LYS A 220 17.79 -15.24 -7.59
CA LYS A 220 16.76 -14.91 -8.60
C LYS A 220 15.56 -15.87 -8.52
N THR A 221 15.81 -17.17 -8.35
CA THR A 221 14.75 -18.17 -8.17
C THR A 221 13.97 -17.92 -6.87
N HIS A 222 14.68 -17.57 -5.80
CA HIS A 222 14.07 -17.20 -4.53
C HIS A 222 13.18 -15.98 -4.68
N TYR A 223 13.70 -14.89 -5.25
CA TYR A 223 12.95 -13.65 -5.52
C TYR A 223 11.69 -13.91 -6.35
N ASP A 224 11.79 -14.72 -7.40
CA ASP A 224 10.69 -14.98 -8.34
C ASP A 224 9.56 -15.85 -7.77
N SER A 225 9.85 -16.71 -6.76
CA SER A 225 8.92 -17.80 -6.43
C SER A 225 8.65 -18.03 -4.95
N THR A 226 9.61 -17.76 -4.06
CA THR A 226 9.50 -18.16 -2.64
C THR A 226 9.69 -17.03 -1.65
N MET A 227 10.21 -15.89 -2.07
CA MET A 227 10.46 -14.75 -1.21
C MET A 227 9.16 -14.10 -0.73
N PHE A 228 8.20 -13.90 -1.62
CA PHE A 228 6.98 -13.15 -1.34
C PHE A 228 5.77 -14.05 -1.20
N THR A 229 5.06 -13.93 -0.08
CA THR A 229 3.81 -14.66 0.17
C THR A 229 2.70 -13.67 0.54
N GLY A 230 1.54 -13.81 -0.09
CA GLY A 230 0.36 -13.00 0.21
C GLY A 230 -0.88 -13.87 0.45
N TYR A 231 -1.72 -13.48 1.40
CA TYR A 231 -3.01 -14.11 1.65
C TYR A 231 -4.14 -13.08 1.61
N ASP A 232 -5.24 -13.43 0.97
CA ASP A 232 -6.47 -12.67 1.00
C ASP A 232 -7.69 -13.61 0.82
N MET A 233 -8.87 -13.15 1.19
CA MET A 233 -10.14 -13.85 1.02
C MET A 233 -10.93 -13.36 -0.20
N ASP A 234 -10.49 -12.31 -0.87
CA ASP A 234 -11.11 -11.76 -2.07
C ASP A 234 -10.37 -12.24 -3.32
N ARG A 235 -11.02 -13.07 -4.13
CA ARG A 235 -10.44 -13.62 -5.36
C ARG A 235 -10.10 -12.56 -6.40
N THR A 236 -10.87 -11.48 -6.47
CA THR A 236 -10.61 -10.37 -7.37
C THR A 236 -9.34 -9.64 -6.95
N MET A 237 -9.18 -9.38 -5.65
CA MET A 237 -7.94 -8.78 -5.12
C MET A 237 -6.72 -9.68 -5.37
N LEU A 238 -6.85 -10.99 -5.22
CA LEU A 238 -5.76 -11.93 -5.51
C LEU A 238 -5.38 -11.92 -7.00
N ARG A 239 -6.35 -11.84 -7.92
CA ARG A 239 -6.06 -11.70 -9.36
C ARG A 239 -5.29 -10.41 -9.65
N ILE A 240 -5.81 -9.31 -9.15
CA ILE A 240 -5.20 -7.99 -9.29
C ILE A 240 -3.80 -7.98 -8.67
N GLY A 241 -3.64 -8.51 -7.45
CA GLY A 241 -2.36 -8.59 -6.76
C GLY A 241 -1.33 -9.44 -7.49
N ALA A 242 -1.74 -10.59 -8.05
CA ALA A 242 -0.85 -11.43 -8.83
C ALA A 242 -0.36 -10.72 -10.10
N MET A 243 -1.25 -10.09 -10.85
CA MET A 243 -0.89 -9.30 -12.03
C MET A 243 0.01 -8.12 -11.66
N ASN A 244 -0.29 -7.41 -10.58
CA ASN A 244 0.52 -6.32 -10.05
C ASN A 244 1.96 -6.78 -9.73
N MET A 245 2.12 -7.91 -9.06
CA MET A 245 3.45 -8.45 -8.76
C MET A 245 4.19 -8.88 -10.03
N MET A 246 3.51 -9.52 -10.99
CA MET A 246 4.13 -9.95 -12.24
C MET A 246 4.59 -8.76 -13.10
N THR A 247 3.81 -7.70 -13.20
CA THR A 247 4.20 -6.47 -13.94
C THR A 247 5.35 -5.72 -13.29
N HIS A 248 5.57 -5.92 -11.97
CA HIS A 248 6.73 -5.40 -11.25
C HIS A 248 7.94 -6.37 -11.21
N GLY A 249 7.88 -7.45 -11.98
CA GLY A 249 9.03 -8.32 -12.23
C GLY A 249 9.15 -9.54 -11.32
N ILE A 250 8.15 -9.85 -10.50
CA ILE A 250 8.08 -11.07 -9.70
C ILE A 250 7.36 -12.14 -10.53
N ALA A 251 8.10 -13.08 -11.09
CA ALA A 251 7.59 -13.94 -12.15
C ALA A 251 6.51 -14.94 -11.69
N ASN A 252 6.63 -15.49 -10.48
CA ASN A 252 5.73 -16.52 -9.96
C ASN A 252 5.24 -16.15 -8.56
N PRO A 253 4.38 -15.13 -8.42
CA PRO A 253 3.94 -14.65 -7.11
C PRO A 253 3.19 -15.74 -6.33
N ASN A 254 3.58 -15.97 -5.06
CA ASN A 254 2.91 -16.92 -4.19
C ASN A 254 1.78 -16.20 -3.42
N ILE A 255 0.67 -15.97 -4.09
CA ILE A 255 -0.53 -15.36 -3.51
C ILE A 255 -1.60 -16.44 -3.37
N ALA A 256 -2.24 -16.57 -2.21
CA ALA A 256 -3.18 -17.64 -1.94
C ALA A 256 -4.49 -17.13 -1.32
N TYR A 257 -5.61 -17.70 -1.80
CA TYR A 257 -6.89 -17.57 -1.12
C TYR A 257 -6.82 -18.30 0.21
N LYS A 258 -6.86 -17.56 1.30
CA LYS A 258 -6.75 -18.11 2.65
C LYS A 258 -7.39 -17.15 3.65
N ASP A 259 -8.22 -17.66 4.52
CA ASP A 259 -8.59 -16.97 5.75
C ASP A 259 -7.41 -17.06 6.72
N SER A 260 -6.71 -15.95 6.86
CA SER A 260 -5.47 -15.87 7.66
C SER A 260 -5.68 -16.14 9.14
N LEU A 261 -6.88 -15.87 9.67
CA LEU A 261 -7.20 -16.04 11.08
C LEU A 261 -7.82 -17.39 11.42
N SER A 262 -8.19 -18.20 10.42
CA SER A 262 -8.80 -19.52 10.61
C SER A 262 -7.78 -20.63 10.82
N GLU A 263 -8.27 -21.83 11.17
CA GLU A 263 -7.46 -23.07 11.24
C GLU A 263 -6.85 -23.48 9.90
N GLN A 264 -7.31 -22.92 8.78
CA GLN A 264 -6.70 -23.15 7.46
C GLN A 264 -5.29 -22.57 7.35
N ASN A 265 -4.99 -21.55 8.14
CA ASN A 265 -3.66 -20.98 8.22
C ASN A 265 -2.82 -21.69 9.28
N THR A 266 -2.01 -22.63 8.82
CA THR A 266 -1.09 -23.41 9.67
C THR A 266 0.33 -22.84 9.71
N ASP A 267 0.57 -21.69 9.08
CA ASP A 267 1.90 -21.08 9.04
C ASP A 267 2.36 -20.67 10.45
N SER A 268 3.50 -21.21 10.87
CA SER A 268 4.14 -20.93 12.15
C SER A 268 5.66 -20.90 11.95
N GLY A 269 6.34 -19.88 12.48
CA GLY A 269 7.80 -19.79 12.40
C GLY A 269 8.36 -19.85 10.99
N LYS A 270 7.67 -19.27 10.00
CA LYS A 270 7.96 -19.43 8.57
C LYS A 270 8.62 -18.22 7.93
N TYR A 271 8.26 -17.01 8.36
CA TYR A 271 8.65 -15.77 7.69
C TYR A 271 9.70 -15.00 8.50
N THR A 272 10.62 -14.34 7.80
CA THR A 272 11.59 -13.43 8.42
C THR A 272 11.05 -12.01 8.52
N LYS A 273 10.13 -11.63 7.63
CA LYS A 273 9.52 -10.30 7.59
C LYS A 273 8.01 -10.41 7.38
N ILE A 274 7.28 -9.59 8.12
CA ILE A 274 5.84 -9.35 7.88
C ILE A 274 5.63 -7.85 7.70
N LEU A 275 4.95 -7.50 6.61
CA LEU A 275 4.53 -6.14 6.28
C LEU A 275 3.02 -6.20 6.02
N ALA A 276 2.21 -5.52 6.81
CA ALA A 276 0.76 -5.65 6.68
C ALA A 276 -0.01 -4.40 7.11
N ASN A 277 -1.15 -4.22 6.47
CA ASN A 277 -2.21 -3.33 6.91
C ASN A 277 -3.51 -4.14 7.07
N PRO A 278 -3.70 -4.85 8.19
CA PRO A 278 -4.88 -5.68 8.39
C PRO A 278 -6.15 -4.83 8.56
N PRO A 279 -7.36 -5.41 8.39
CA PRO A 279 -8.60 -4.70 8.59
C PRO A 279 -8.68 -4.06 9.98
N PHE A 280 -9.03 -2.75 10.04
CA PHE A 280 -9.09 -1.96 11.27
C PHE A 280 -10.31 -2.29 12.14
N LYS A 281 -11.34 -2.88 11.56
CA LYS A 281 -12.57 -3.26 12.22
C LYS A 281 -13.04 -4.61 11.71
N GLY A 282 -13.44 -5.44 12.61
CA GLY A 282 -14.07 -6.72 12.31
C GLY A 282 -14.32 -7.48 13.60
N SER A 283 -15.36 -8.30 13.59
CA SER A 283 -15.66 -9.21 14.69
C SER A 283 -15.99 -10.56 14.12
N LEU A 284 -15.17 -11.54 14.43
CA LEU A 284 -15.34 -12.93 14.01
C LEU A 284 -16.06 -13.75 15.06
N ASN A 285 -16.74 -14.81 14.64
CA ASN A 285 -17.20 -15.83 15.57
C ASN A 285 -16.00 -16.67 16.03
N TYR A 286 -15.97 -17.04 17.30
CA TYR A 286 -14.86 -17.83 17.86
C TYR A 286 -14.61 -19.15 17.11
N GLU A 287 -15.69 -19.77 16.61
CA GLU A 287 -15.61 -21.02 15.85
C GLU A 287 -14.83 -20.89 14.52
N GLY A 288 -14.74 -19.68 13.97
CA GLY A 288 -13.97 -19.40 12.75
C GLY A 288 -12.51 -19.04 13.01
N VAL A 289 -12.11 -18.80 14.27
CA VAL A 289 -10.77 -18.34 14.63
C VAL A 289 -9.91 -19.52 15.07
N SER A 290 -8.65 -19.55 14.60
CA SER A 290 -7.67 -20.55 15.02
C SER A 290 -7.52 -20.59 16.53
N THR A 291 -7.61 -21.79 17.11
CA THR A 291 -7.54 -22.03 18.56
C THR A 291 -6.22 -21.55 19.15
N ASP A 292 -5.13 -21.60 18.40
CA ASP A 292 -3.82 -21.12 18.84
C ASP A 292 -3.79 -19.61 19.08
N LEU A 293 -4.48 -18.85 18.23
CA LEU A 293 -4.59 -17.39 18.40
C LEU A 293 -5.39 -17.06 19.68
N LEU A 294 -6.44 -17.82 19.96
CA LEU A 294 -7.31 -17.60 21.12
C LEU A 294 -6.64 -17.98 22.46
N LYS A 295 -5.55 -18.77 22.44
CA LYS A 295 -4.76 -19.07 23.65
C LYS A 295 -4.01 -17.84 24.18
N VAL A 296 -3.54 -16.96 23.31
CA VAL A 296 -2.83 -15.72 23.69
C VAL A 296 -3.79 -14.68 24.23
N ALA A 297 -4.88 -14.42 23.50
CA ALA A 297 -5.92 -13.52 23.95
C ALA A 297 -7.30 -13.94 23.42
N LYS A 298 -8.27 -14.08 24.32
CA LYS A 298 -9.64 -14.45 23.96
C LYS A 298 -10.38 -13.21 23.44
N THR A 299 -10.36 -13.02 22.13
CA THR A 299 -10.96 -11.86 21.47
C THR A 299 -11.63 -12.25 20.14
N LYS A 300 -12.62 -11.45 19.71
CA LYS A 300 -13.25 -11.52 18.39
C LYS A 300 -12.75 -10.42 17.45
N LYS A 301 -11.96 -9.49 17.96
CA LYS A 301 -11.50 -8.31 17.20
C LYS A 301 -10.40 -8.70 16.24
N THR A 302 -10.62 -8.48 14.96
CA THR A 302 -9.71 -8.87 13.88
C THR A 302 -8.34 -8.19 14.00
N GLU A 303 -8.30 -6.89 14.32
CA GLU A 303 -7.09 -6.11 14.50
C GLU A 303 -6.15 -6.67 15.58
N LEU A 304 -6.72 -7.24 16.65
CA LEU A 304 -5.96 -7.88 17.73
C LEU A 304 -5.47 -9.27 17.33
N LEU A 305 -6.32 -10.04 16.66
CA LEU A 305 -5.97 -11.40 16.22
C LEU A 305 -4.84 -11.38 15.19
N PHE A 306 -4.77 -10.37 14.33
CA PHE A 306 -3.68 -10.23 13.37
C PHE A 306 -2.32 -10.02 14.06
N LEU A 307 -2.24 -9.24 15.13
CA LEU A 307 -0.97 -9.10 15.88
C LEU A 307 -0.48 -10.42 16.47
N ILE A 308 -1.40 -11.24 17.01
CA ILE A 308 -1.06 -12.58 17.48
C ILE A 308 -0.63 -13.48 16.33
N LEU A 309 -1.34 -13.40 15.21
CA LEU A 309 -0.99 -14.13 13.99
C LEU A 309 0.42 -13.81 13.51
N PHE A 310 0.82 -12.54 13.51
CA PHE A 310 2.16 -12.13 13.09
C PHE A 310 3.23 -12.76 13.98
N LEU A 311 3.04 -12.75 15.30
CA LEU A 311 3.93 -13.43 16.22
C LEU A 311 4.02 -14.94 15.95
N ARG A 312 2.90 -15.59 15.64
CA ARG A 312 2.88 -17.02 15.28
C ARG A 312 3.67 -17.29 13.99
N MET A 313 3.43 -16.49 12.96
CA MET A 313 3.99 -16.70 11.60
C MET A 313 5.47 -16.39 11.50
N LEU A 314 5.99 -15.45 12.30
CA LEU A 314 7.39 -15.07 12.30
C LEU A 314 8.30 -16.18 12.83
N LYS A 315 9.48 -16.31 12.23
CA LYS A 315 10.64 -17.01 12.81
C LYS A 315 11.13 -16.26 14.04
N ASN A 316 11.87 -16.92 14.92
CA ASN A 316 12.65 -16.21 15.93
C ASN A 316 13.70 -15.33 15.25
N GLY A 317 13.81 -14.07 15.66
CA GLY A 317 14.56 -13.03 14.98
C GLY A 317 13.82 -12.40 13.79
N GLY A 318 12.66 -12.90 13.43
CA GLY A 318 11.82 -12.31 12.39
C GLY A 318 11.11 -11.04 12.87
N ARG A 319 10.88 -10.10 11.95
CA ARG A 319 10.47 -8.72 12.23
C ARG A 319 9.13 -8.39 11.56
N CYS A 320 8.29 -7.66 12.25
CA CYS A 320 7.01 -7.16 11.75
C CYS A 320 6.96 -5.64 11.73
N ALA A 321 6.43 -5.07 10.66
CA ALA A 321 5.89 -3.72 10.64
C ALA A 321 4.42 -3.78 10.21
N SER A 322 3.53 -3.33 11.08
CA SER A 322 2.08 -3.37 10.82
C SER A 322 1.42 -2.05 11.14
N ILE A 323 0.43 -1.69 10.34
CA ILE A 323 -0.46 -0.58 10.64
C ILE A 323 -1.53 -1.09 11.59
N VAL A 324 -1.79 -0.32 12.64
CA VAL A 324 -2.84 -0.59 13.63
C VAL A 324 -3.66 0.67 13.90
N PRO A 325 -4.96 0.57 14.16
CA PRO A 325 -5.72 1.71 14.68
C PRO A 325 -5.28 2.04 16.11
N ASP A 326 -5.29 3.31 16.47
CA ASP A 326 -4.84 3.78 17.79
C ASP A 326 -5.51 3.04 18.95
N GLY A 327 -6.76 2.61 18.77
CA GLY A 327 -7.47 1.81 19.77
C GLY A 327 -6.76 0.53 20.20
N VAL A 328 -5.85 0.00 19.38
CA VAL A 328 -4.99 -1.15 19.77
C VAL A 328 -3.95 -0.72 20.79
N LEU A 329 -3.44 0.50 20.69
CA LEU A 329 -2.35 1.01 21.52
C LEU A 329 -2.79 1.34 22.95
N PHE A 330 -4.02 1.84 23.15
CA PHE A 330 -4.53 2.28 24.45
C PHE A 330 -5.77 1.52 24.94
N GLY A 331 -6.33 0.62 24.14
CA GLY A 331 -7.53 -0.12 24.51
C GLY A 331 -7.43 -0.79 25.89
N SER A 332 -8.47 -0.68 26.70
CA SER A 332 -8.48 -1.09 28.12
C SER A 332 -8.93 -2.53 28.38
N SER A 333 -9.44 -3.24 27.34
CA SER A 333 -9.88 -4.63 27.54
C SER A 333 -8.70 -5.58 27.84
N ASN A 334 -8.98 -6.67 28.55
CA ASN A 334 -7.97 -7.68 28.88
C ASN A 334 -7.22 -8.20 27.65
N ALA A 335 -7.92 -8.34 26.52
CA ALA A 335 -7.30 -8.79 25.28
C ALA A 335 -6.29 -7.78 24.73
N HIS A 336 -6.60 -6.47 24.74
CA HIS A 336 -5.65 -5.43 24.32
C HIS A 336 -4.39 -5.45 25.20
N LYS A 337 -4.57 -5.46 26.51
CA LYS A 337 -3.46 -5.50 27.48
C LYS A 337 -2.62 -6.76 27.32
N ALA A 338 -3.25 -7.93 27.19
CA ALA A 338 -2.54 -9.19 27.02
C ALA A 338 -1.64 -9.20 25.78
N ILE A 339 -2.13 -8.67 24.66
CA ILE A 339 -1.36 -8.62 23.40
C ILE A 339 -0.20 -7.62 23.50
N ARG A 340 -0.44 -6.42 24.03
CA ARG A 340 0.63 -5.44 24.24
C ARG A 340 1.69 -5.97 25.19
N LYS A 341 1.27 -6.61 26.28
CA LYS A 341 2.16 -7.29 27.21
C LYS A 341 2.98 -8.37 26.51
N GLU A 342 2.36 -9.22 25.68
CA GLU A 342 3.05 -10.26 24.93
C GLU A 342 4.14 -9.69 24.02
N ILE A 343 3.85 -8.57 23.33
CA ILE A 343 4.82 -7.91 22.45
C ILE A 343 5.95 -7.26 23.24
N VAL A 344 5.65 -6.58 24.35
CA VAL A 344 6.63 -5.82 25.15
C VAL A 344 7.49 -6.73 26.01
N GLU A 345 6.90 -7.75 26.65
CA GLU A 345 7.61 -8.60 27.62
C GLU A 345 8.33 -9.79 26.97
N ASN A 346 7.64 -10.50 26.07
CA ASN A 346 8.13 -11.75 25.51
C ASN A 346 8.83 -11.56 24.16
N ASN A 347 8.73 -10.37 23.58
CA ASN A 347 9.35 -10.04 22.31
C ASN A 347 10.08 -8.71 22.43
N ARG A 348 10.56 -8.15 21.30
CA ARG A 348 11.22 -6.87 21.27
C ARG A 348 10.34 -5.87 20.52
N LEU A 349 9.66 -5.01 21.25
CA LEU A 349 8.99 -3.85 20.67
C LEU A 349 10.05 -2.78 20.36
N GLU A 350 10.13 -2.36 19.11
CA GLU A 350 11.16 -1.42 18.65
C GLU A 350 10.64 -0.01 18.49
N ALA A 351 9.46 0.14 17.86
CA ALA A 351 8.94 1.47 17.54
C ALA A 351 7.41 1.53 17.47
N ILE A 352 6.91 2.72 17.78
CA ILE A 352 5.54 3.17 17.53
C ILE A 352 5.64 4.50 16.76
N ILE A 353 5.16 4.52 15.52
CA ILE A 353 5.08 5.74 14.71
C ILE A 353 3.61 6.13 14.63
N SER A 354 3.21 7.13 15.39
CA SER A 354 1.84 7.66 15.38
C SER A 354 1.60 8.47 14.13
N MET A 355 0.49 8.23 13.44
CA MET A 355 0.09 8.93 12.22
C MET A 355 -1.20 9.71 12.45
N PRO A 356 -1.30 10.95 11.97
CA PRO A 356 -2.49 11.78 12.19
C PRO A 356 -3.73 11.19 11.51
N SER A 357 -4.90 11.53 12.05
CA SER A 357 -6.17 11.20 11.38
C SER A 357 -6.22 11.86 10.01
N GLY A 358 -6.67 11.09 8.99
CA GLY A 358 -6.73 11.58 7.61
C GLY A 358 -5.66 11.03 6.69
N VAL A 359 -4.58 10.41 7.19
CA VAL A 359 -3.58 9.72 6.34
C VAL A 359 -4.24 8.68 5.42
N PHE A 360 -5.27 8.00 5.93
CA PHE A 360 -6.01 6.97 5.18
C PHE A 360 -7.30 7.46 4.51
N LYS A 361 -7.53 8.77 4.44
CA LYS A 361 -8.67 9.30 3.70
C LYS A 361 -8.53 9.06 2.19
N PRO A 362 -9.64 8.86 1.48
CA PRO A 362 -11.03 8.89 1.94
C PRO A 362 -11.52 7.57 2.60
N TYR A 363 -10.67 6.58 2.83
CA TYR A 363 -11.06 5.25 3.32
C TYR A 363 -11.36 5.22 4.82
N ALA A 364 -10.54 5.87 5.61
CA ALA A 364 -10.70 5.96 7.06
C ALA A 364 -10.23 7.31 7.60
N GLY A 365 -11.04 7.91 8.46
CA GLY A 365 -10.71 9.13 9.18
C GLY A 365 -10.19 8.86 10.60
N VAL A 366 -9.72 7.64 10.89
CA VAL A 366 -9.22 7.28 12.22
C VAL A 366 -7.72 7.49 12.30
N SER A 367 -7.23 7.87 13.48
CA SER A 367 -5.81 7.87 13.78
C SER A 367 -5.27 6.45 13.84
N THR A 368 -4.08 6.27 13.34
CA THR A 368 -3.42 4.97 13.22
C THR A 368 -1.95 5.10 13.61
N ALA A 369 -1.30 3.96 13.82
CA ALA A 369 0.13 3.94 14.03
C ALA A 369 0.78 2.75 13.29
N VAL A 370 2.07 2.88 13.00
CA VAL A 370 2.91 1.74 12.62
C VAL A 370 3.54 1.19 13.88
N ILE A 371 3.32 -0.09 14.13
CA ILE A 371 4.00 -0.85 15.19
C ILE A 371 5.11 -1.70 14.57
N ILE A 372 6.33 -1.60 15.11
CA ILE A 372 7.49 -2.39 14.67
C ILE A 372 7.99 -3.24 15.83
N PHE A 373 8.07 -4.55 15.63
CA PHE A 373 8.59 -5.47 16.64
C PHE A 373 9.32 -6.66 16.02
N THR A 374 10.24 -7.23 16.79
CA THR A 374 10.95 -8.48 16.46
C THR A 374 10.48 -9.59 17.37
N LYS A 375 10.15 -10.75 16.79
CA LYS A 375 9.86 -11.96 17.57
C LYS A 375 11.13 -12.54 18.15
N THR A 376 11.22 -12.61 19.43
CA THR A 376 12.34 -13.21 20.16
C THR A 376 11.93 -14.42 21.00
N GLY A 377 10.72 -14.37 21.57
CA GLY A 377 10.23 -15.36 22.54
C GLY A 377 10.99 -15.36 23.88
N ALA A 378 11.88 -14.37 24.07
CA ALA A 378 12.76 -14.26 25.24
C ALA A 378 12.88 -12.81 25.75
N GLY A 379 11.97 -11.91 25.32
CA GLY A 379 12.02 -10.48 25.65
C GLY A 379 13.02 -9.72 24.76
N GLY A 380 13.54 -8.62 25.27
CA GLY A 380 14.54 -7.79 24.58
C GLY A 380 14.09 -6.38 24.29
N THR A 381 12.95 -5.95 24.84
CA THR A 381 12.55 -4.55 24.83
C THR A 381 13.26 -3.84 25.99
N ASP A 382 14.16 -2.91 25.69
CA ASP A 382 14.80 -2.02 26.67
C ASP A 382 14.14 -0.63 26.61
N ASN A 383 14.12 -0.04 25.44
CA ASN A 383 13.45 1.22 25.13
C ASN A 383 12.61 1.05 23.87
N VAL A 384 11.49 1.75 23.80
CA VAL A 384 10.65 1.84 22.61
C VAL A 384 10.77 3.24 22.03
N TRP A 385 11.03 3.33 20.73
CA TRP A 385 11.07 4.58 20.02
C TRP A 385 9.66 5.01 19.62
N PHE A 386 9.29 6.25 20.01
CA PHE A 386 8.04 6.88 19.61
C PHE A 386 8.32 8.02 18.65
N TYR A 387 7.52 8.12 17.62
CA TYR A 387 7.54 9.24 16.67
C TYR A 387 6.11 9.74 16.43
N ASP A 388 5.93 11.05 16.55
CA ASP A 388 4.65 11.75 16.31
C ASP A 388 4.67 12.37 14.91
N MET A 389 4.25 11.60 13.91
CA MET A 389 4.14 12.12 12.55
C MET A 389 3.04 13.17 12.46
N GLN A 390 3.38 14.36 11.99
CA GLN A 390 2.46 15.47 11.79
C GLN A 390 2.13 15.66 10.31
N ASN A 391 3.07 15.37 9.43
CA ASN A 391 2.98 15.59 7.99
C ASN A 391 3.52 14.40 7.20
N ASP A 392 2.65 13.71 6.49
CA ASP A 392 3.03 12.62 5.59
C ASP A 392 3.30 13.08 4.14
N GLY A 393 3.32 14.39 3.88
CA GLY A 393 3.50 15.00 2.56
C GLY A 393 2.20 15.26 1.80
N TYR A 394 1.04 15.07 2.45
CA TYR A 394 -0.27 15.28 1.83
C TYR A 394 -1.25 15.94 2.80
N SER A 395 -2.23 16.69 2.24
CA SER A 395 -3.32 17.27 3.03
C SER A 395 -4.14 16.16 3.71
N LEU A 396 -4.60 16.43 4.93
CA LEU A 396 -5.37 15.46 5.73
C LEU A 396 -6.89 15.48 5.44
N ASP A 397 -7.29 16.14 4.35
CA ASP A 397 -8.66 16.13 3.82
C ASP A 397 -8.89 14.98 2.83
N ASP A 398 -10.10 14.85 2.31
CA ASP A 398 -10.48 13.76 1.40
C ASP A 398 -9.80 13.87 0.01
N LYS A 399 -9.23 15.04 -0.33
CA LYS A 399 -8.55 15.25 -1.60
C LYS A 399 -7.12 14.74 -1.59
N ARG A 400 -6.49 14.68 -0.41
CA ARG A 400 -5.10 14.22 -0.25
C ARG A 400 -4.17 14.91 -1.25
N THR A 401 -4.21 16.24 -1.28
CA THR A 401 -3.35 17.06 -2.15
C THR A 401 -1.92 17.01 -1.63
N GLN A 402 -0.95 16.83 -2.51
CA GLN A 402 0.46 16.84 -2.14
C GLN A 402 0.86 18.21 -1.57
N LEU A 403 1.60 18.19 -0.47
CA LEU A 403 2.14 19.36 0.21
C LEU A 403 3.66 19.35 0.14
N ASP A 404 4.25 20.53 0.35
CA ASP A 404 5.70 20.65 0.51
C ASP A 404 6.14 20.10 1.87
N GLY A 405 7.20 19.30 1.85
CA GLY A 405 7.76 18.68 3.05
C GLY A 405 7.01 17.41 3.48
N SER A 406 7.69 16.61 4.28
CA SER A 406 7.17 15.36 4.87
C SER A 406 8.08 14.94 6.02
N ASP A 407 7.51 14.32 7.05
CA ASP A 407 8.27 13.76 8.18
C ASP A 407 8.93 12.41 7.82
N ILE A 408 8.55 11.79 6.70
CA ILE A 408 9.04 10.45 6.34
C ILE A 408 10.56 10.35 6.24
N PRO A 409 11.28 11.28 5.59
CA PRO A 409 12.75 11.22 5.55
C PRO A 409 13.39 11.31 6.95
N ASP A 410 12.81 12.14 7.84
CA ASP A 410 13.29 12.27 9.23
C ASP A 410 13.03 10.97 10.02
N ILE A 411 11.85 10.37 9.89
CA ILE A 411 11.51 9.07 10.49
C ILE A 411 12.53 8.00 10.10
N VAL A 412 12.81 7.86 8.81
CA VAL A 412 13.74 6.85 8.30
C VAL A 412 15.16 7.10 8.78
N THR A 413 15.61 8.35 8.77
CA THR A 413 16.95 8.73 9.21
C THR A 413 17.14 8.47 10.70
N ARG A 414 16.20 8.87 11.54
CA ARG A 414 16.25 8.70 12.99
C ARG A 414 16.15 7.23 13.40
N PHE A 415 15.26 6.49 12.78
CA PHE A 415 15.11 5.07 13.09
C PHE A 415 16.37 4.24 12.79
N LYS A 416 17.14 4.64 11.77
CA LYS A 416 18.47 4.05 11.48
C LYS A 416 19.54 4.46 12.50
N ASN A 417 19.32 5.53 13.26
CA ASN A 417 20.29 6.12 14.20
C ASN A 417 19.70 6.28 15.61
N LEU A 418 19.06 5.24 16.13
CA LEU A 418 18.35 5.29 17.44
C LEU A 418 19.26 5.68 18.63
N ALA A 419 20.58 5.52 18.50
CA ALA A 419 21.52 5.95 19.54
C ALA A 419 21.47 7.48 19.79
N ASP A 420 21.18 8.26 18.76
CA ASP A 420 21.06 9.73 18.86
C ASP A 420 19.76 10.15 19.57
N GLU A 421 18.75 9.29 19.57
CA GLU A 421 17.46 9.54 20.23
C GLU A 421 17.54 9.55 21.77
N ALA A 422 18.59 8.98 22.36
CA ALA A 422 18.79 8.95 23.82
C ALA A 422 18.89 10.35 24.45
N LYS A 423 19.22 11.38 23.66
CA LYS A 423 19.35 12.77 24.10
C LYS A 423 18.09 13.60 23.91
N ARG A 424 17.07 13.05 23.25
CA ARG A 424 15.85 13.80 22.92
C ARG A 424 14.88 13.85 24.08
N GLU A 425 14.22 15.00 24.19
CA GLU A 425 13.22 15.23 25.24
C GLU A 425 11.82 14.77 24.77
N ARG A 426 10.94 14.51 25.74
CA ARG A 426 9.55 14.12 25.49
C ARG A 426 8.68 15.21 24.87
N THR A 427 9.19 16.43 24.78
CA THR A 427 8.57 17.58 24.10
C THR A 427 8.83 17.59 22.61
N GLU A 428 9.82 16.84 22.15
CA GLU A 428 10.19 16.74 20.75
C GLU A 428 9.29 15.77 19.97
N GLN A 429 9.45 15.74 18.66
CA GLN A 429 8.62 14.93 17.78
C GLN A 429 8.91 13.42 17.90
N SER A 430 10.13 13.06 18.29
CA SER A 430 10.49 11.68 18.60
C SER A 430 11.29 11.57 19.88
N PHE A 431 11.17 10.44 20.56
CA PHE A 431 11.83 10.17 21.84
C PHE A 431 11.83 8.68 22.18
N LEU A 432 12.65 8.29 23.14
CA LEU A 432 12.66 6.93 23.70
C LEU A 432 11.85 6.85 24.98
N VAL A 433 11.15 5.75 25.17
CA VAL A 433 10.42 5.41 26.39
C VAL A 433 10.98 4.09 26.93
N PRO A 434 11.50 4.07 28.19
CA PRO A 434 11.95 2.85 28.82
C PRO A 434 10.81 1.84 29.00
N LYS A 435 11.13 0.55 28.89
CA LYS A 435 10.18 -0.54 29.08
C LYS A 435 9.47 -0.45 30.45
N ASP A 436 10.21 -0.14 31.52
CA ASP A 436 9.67 -0.09 32.87
C ASP A 436 8.55 0.96 32.98
N GLU A 437 8.69 2.11 32.34
CA GLU A 437 7.65 3.14 32.28
C GLU A 437 6.41 2.65 31.51
N ILE A 438 6.59 1.85 30.45
CA ILE A 438 5.48 1.24 29.71
C ILE A 438 4.73 0.23 30.58
N VAL A 439 5.46 -0.55 31.35
CA VAL A 439 4.89 -1.54 32.30
C VAL A 439 4.09 -0.83 33.39
N GLU A 440 4.66 0.24 34.01
CA GLU A 440 4.00 1.06 35.02
C GLU A 440 2.70 1.70 34.52
N ASN A 441 2.65 2.03 33.22
CA ASN A 441 1.48 2.56 32.53
C ASN A 441 0.57 1.49 31.93
N ASP A 442 0.60 0.26 32.46
CA ASP A 442 -0.30 -0.84 32.08
C ASP A 442 -0.22 -1.20 30.58
N TYR A 443 0.99 -1.13 30.04
CA TYR A 443 1.32 -1.39 28.64
C TYR A 443 0.59 -0.46 27.66
N ASP A 444 0.24 0.75 28.06
CA ASP A 444 -0.27 1.76 27.13
C ASP A 444 0.85 2.15 26.16
N LEU A 445 0.55 2.08 24.83
CA LEU A 445 1.50 2.39 23.77
C LEU A 445 1.09 3.65 22.98
N SER A 446 0.11 4.41 23.50
CA SER A 446 -0.25 5.68 22.86
C SER A 446 0.82 6.73 23.11
N ILE A 447 1.20 7.46 22.08
CA ILE A 447 2.23 8.50 22.19
C ILE A 447 1.84 9.61 23.17
N ASN A 448 0.55 9.95 23.24
CA ASN A 448 0.00 10.96 24.11
C ASN A 448 0.19 10.65 25.60
N LYS A 449 0.43 9.40 25.95
CA LYS A 449 0.73 8.98 27.33
C LYS A 449 2.11 9.46 27.78
N TYR A 450 3.06 9.59 26.86
CA TYR A 450 4.48 9.82 27.13
C TYR A 450 4.96 11.17 26.66
N LYS A 451 4.33 11.74 25.62
CA LYS A 451 4.69 13.06 25.08
C LYS A 451 4.35 14.15 26.08
N LYS A 452 5.28 15.05 26.32
CA LYS A 452 5.06 16.25 27.13
C LYS A 452 4.71 17.41 26.22
N THR A 453 3.63 18.10 26.54
CA THR A 453 3.25 19.35 25.86
C THR A 453 3.93 20.52 26.56
N VAL A 454 4.66 21.34 25.83
CA VAL A 454 5.09 22.62 26.32
C VAL A 454 3.90 23.56 26.16
N TYR A 455 3.35 24.01 27.25
CA TYR A 455 2.36 25.08 27.21
C TYR A 455 3.10 26.37 26.85
N VAL A 456 3.01 26.82 25.62
CA VAL A 456 3.39 28.15 25.21
C VAL A 456 2.15 29.00 25.41
N GLU A 457 2.21 29.91 26.37
CA GLU A 457 1.14 30.88 26.58
C GLU A 457 1.04 31.74 25.31
N GLU A 458 0.00 31.54 24.54
CA GLU A 458 -0.28 32.40 23.40
C GLU A 458 -0.68 33.76 23.94
N VAL A 459 0.20 34.74 23.81
CA VAL A 459 -0.12 36.12 24.13
C VAL A 459 -1.01 36.68 23.02
N TYR A 460 -2.29 36.63 23.27
CA TYR A 460 -3.24 37.28 22.36
C TYR A 460 -3.16 38.79 22.50
N PRO A 461 -3.16 39.55 21.39
CA PRO A 461 -3.23 41.02 21.48
C PRO A 461 -4.50 41.43 22.23
N HIS A 462 -4.39 42.55 22.93
CA HIS A 462 -5.53 43.06 23.70
C HIS A 462 -6.76 43.26 22.77
N PRO A 463 -7.98 42.94 23.21
CA PRO A 463 -9.18 43.06 22.36
C PRO A 463 -9.34 44.44 21.70
N LEU A 464 -8.86 45.51 22.34
CA LEU A 464 -8.87 46.84 21.74
C LEU A 464 -7.87 47.02 20.59
N GLU A 465 -6.75 46.32 20.60
CA GLU A 465 -5.81 46.29 19.48
C GLU A 465 -6.42 45.58 18.27
N ILE A 466 -7.03 44.39 18.49
CA ILE A 466 -7.76 43.66 17.46
C ILE A 466 -8.88 44.52 16.87
N MET A 467 -9.63 45.24 17.70
CA MET A 467 -10.68 46.15 17.24
C MET A 467 -10.12 47.33 16.43
N THR A 468 -8.93 47.78 16.71
CA THR A 468 -8.27 48.86 15.96
C THR A 468 -7.85 48.36 14.60
N GLU A 469 -7.21 47.19 14.52
CA GLU A 469 -6.84 46.55 13.26
C GLU A 469 -8.06 46.23 12.39
N LEU A 470 -9.16 45.74 12.98
CA LEU A 470 -10.42 45.53 12.27
C LEU A 470 -10.99 46.80 11.65
N LYS A 471 -10.94 47.92 12.37
CA LYS A 471 -11.42 49.23 11.84
C LYS A 471 -10.52 49.75 10.72
N GLU A 472 -9.22 49.53 10.82
CA GLU A 472 -8.27 49.89 9.75
C GLU A 472 -8.54 49.08 8.49
N LEU A 473 -8.68 47.74 8.61
CA LEU A 473 -9.06 46.87 7.50
C LEU A 473 -10.41 47.22 6.89
N GLU A 474 -11.42 47.56 7.69
CA GLU A 474 -12.74 48.01 7.23
C GLU A 474 -12.63 49.31 6.41
N SER A 475 -11.78 50.24 6.86
CA SER A 475 -11.50 51.48 6.15
C SER A 475 -10.80 51.24 4.79
N GLU A 476 -9.82 50.34 4.76
CA GLU A 476 -9.14 49.92 3.52
C GLU A 476 -10.08 49.26 2.53
N ILE A 477 -10.93 48.35 3.01
CA ILE A 477 -11.96 47.68 2.18
C ILE A 477 -12.92 48.72 1.60
N THR A 478 -13.36 49.68 2.42
CA THR A 478 -14.30 50.73 1.98
C THR A 478 -13.66 51.63 0.93
N SER A 479 -12.40 52.01 1.11
CA SER A 479 -11.64 52.78 0.14
C SER A 479 -11.44 52.05 -1.18
N GLY A 480 -11.05 50.77 -1.11
CA GLY A 480 -10.88 49.91 -2.30
C GLY A 480 -12.18 49.70 -3.07
N LEU A 481 -13.30 49.56 -2.36
CA LEU A 481 -14.62 49.46 -3.01
C LEU A 481 -15.01 50.77 -3.70
N ALA A 482 -14.71 51.93 -3.07
CA ALA A 482 -14.95 53.23 -3.69
C ALA A 482 -14.12 53.45 -4.96
N GLU A 483 -12.85 53.05 -4.94
CA GLU A 483 -11.98 53.09 -6.13
C GLU A 483 -12.51 52.17 -7.25
N LEU A 484 -12.93 50.97 -6.90
CA LEU A 484 -13.51 50.00 -7.87
C LEU A 484 -14.81 50.58 -8.48
N GLU A 485 -15.68 51.17 -7.66
CA GLU A 485 -16.89 51.85 -8.17
C GLU A 485 -16.58 53.02 -9.10
N ALA A 486 -15.54 53.78 -8.81
CA ALA A 486 -15.11 54.85 -9.69
C ALA A 486 -14.63 54.34 -11.05
N MET A 487 -13.79 53.29 -11.03
CA MET A 487 -13.33 52.61 -12.27
C MET A 487 -14.42 51.97 -13.12
N LEU A 488 -15.51 51.53 -12.49
CA LEU A 488 -16.67 50.93 -13.20
C LEU A 488 -17.63 51.98 -13.76
N ARG A 489 -17.50 53.26 -13.35
CA ARG A 489 -18.32 54.38 -13.85
C ARG A 489 -17.66 55.13 -14.99
N GLU A 490 -16.35 54.93 -15.21
CA GLU A 490 -15.59 55.36 -16.42
C GLU A 490 -15.76 54.33 -17.54
#